data_da9f25bddf9e50abeabf657cdf46ca7a
#
_entry.id   da9f25bddf9e50abeabf657cdf46ca7a
#
_cell.length_a   1.000
_cell.length_b   1.000
_cell.length_c   1.000
_cell.angle_alpha   90.00
_cell.angle_beta   90.00
_cell.angle_gamma   90.00
#
_symmetry.space_group_name_H-M   'P 1'
#
loop_
_entity.id
_entity.type
_entity.pdbx_description
1 polymer ?
#
loop_
_entity_poly.entity_id
_entity_poly.type
_entity_poly.pdbx_seq_one_letter_code
_entity_poly.pdbx_strand_id
1 'polypeptide(L)'
;MTDNKEKLIAELVNKGLDGDMDAVNACEDKMIRAKAKAMIVKVGKGTAERPPMPVTTAVNDASSDVPEDSSSIEINKDVNQKVKDMIEKEFPGSTTEGESCIQLHPQKWFEIASWLKTEESLLFDSLQCQMGIDIGEDNLESRYNLHSMKYDHYIEVRITVNRSDPKIPSVEQIWRIADWFERETYDMLGIEFIGHRDLRRILLPDDWEGWPLRKDYQEQETYHGIVVPKVKEGWE
;
A
#
# COMPACT_ATOMS: atom_id res chain seq x y z
N MET A 1 20.74 -31.57 -14.42
CA MET A 1 20.57 -32.42 -13.20
C MET A 1 21.50 -32.04 -12.04
N THR A 2 22.68 -31.48 -12.26
CA THR A 2 23.61 -31.01 -11.22
C THR A 2 23.14 -29.76 -10.50
N ASP A 3 22.56 -28.79 -11.22
CA ASP A 3 22.14 -27.50 -10.70
C ASP A 3 21.03 -27.61 -9.62
N ASN A 4 20.11 -28.53 -9.78
CA ASN A 4 19.00 -28.73 -8.84
C ASN A 4 19.48 -29.36 -7.50
N LYS A 5 20.53 -30.15 -7.52
CA LYS A 5 21.13 -30.73 -6.29
C LYS A 5 21.91 -29.70 -5.50
N GLU A 6 22.59 -28.77 -6.17
CA GLU A 6 23.34 -27.69 -5.51
C GLU A 6 22.40 -26.68 -4.85
N LYS A 7 21.30 -26.34 -5.50
CA LYS A 7 20.25 -25.49 -4.90
C LYS A 7 19.62 -26.13 -3.64
N LEU A 8 19.35 -27.42 -3.69
CA LEU A 8 18.81 -28.15 -2.54
C LEU A 8 19.81 -28.22 -1.37
N ILE A 9 21.11 -28.40 -1.68
CA ILE A 9 22.15 -28.36 -0.65
C ILE A 9 22.20 -26.96 0.00
N ALA A 10 22.18 -25.89 -0.79
CA ALA A 10 22.21 -24.52 -0.27
C ALA A 10 21.00 -24.21 0.63
N GLU A 11 19.80 -24.65 0.24
CA GLU A 11 18.59 -24.51 1.04
C GLU A 11 18.69 -25.24 2.38
N LEU A 12 19.13 -26.50 2.37
CA LEU A 12 19.29 -27.28 3.60
C LEU A 12 20.37 -26.71 4.52
N VAL A 13 21.46 -26.16 3.96
CA VAL A 13 22.50 -25.47 4.74
C VAL A 13 21.93 -24.25 5.44
N ASN A 14 21.14 -23.43 4.75
CA ASN A 14 20.55 -22.25 5.34
C ASN A 14 19.55 -22.61 6.45
N LYS A 15 18.65 -23.59 6.25
CA LYS A 15 17.76 -24.09 7.29
C LYS A 15 18.50 -24.60 8.53
N GLY A 16 19.57 -25.36 8.32
CA GLY A 16 20.38 -25.87 9.42
C GLY A 16 21.16 -24.78 10.19
N LEU A 17 21.60 -23.72 9.52
CA LEU A 17 22.23 -22.55 10.17
C LEU A 17 21.21 -21.71 10.96
N ASP A 18 19.96 -21.69 10.53
CA ASP A 18 18.86 -21.00 11.21
C ASP A 18 18.25 -21.83 12.38
N GLY A 19 18.83 -23.01 12.67
CA GLY A 19 18.48 -23.89 13.81
C GLY A 19 17.58 -25.07 13.47
N ASP A 20 17.07 -25.19 12.23
CA ASP A 20 16.23 -26.31 11.79
C ASP A 20 17.07 -27.51 11.28
N MET A 21 17.66 -28.22 12.22
CA MET A 21 18.43 -29.43 11.92
C MET A 21 17.54 -30.61 11.55
N ASP A 22 16.26 -30.58 11.90
CA ASP A 22 15.33 -31.66 11.59
C ASP A 22 15.03 -31.71 10.10
N ALA A 23 14.89 -30.55 9.44
CA ALA A 23 14.76 -30.48 7.98
C ALA A 23 15.98 -31.08 7.26
N VAL A 24 17.19 -30.85 7.79
CA VAL A 24 18.44 -31.45 7.24
C VAL A 24 18.47 -32.98 7.43
N ASN A 25 18.00 -33.45 8.57
CA ASN A 25 17.97 -34.88 8.90
C ASN A 25 16.88 -35.63 8.10
N ALA A 26 15.77 -34.99 7.77
CA ALA A 26 14.67 -35.54 6.99
C ALA A 26 14.98 -35.74 5.51
N CYS A 27 16.08 -35.18 5.02
CA CYS A 27 16.49 -35.36 3.61
C CYS A 27 16.80 -36.81 3.30
N GLU A 28 16.08 -37.43 2.35
CA GLU A 28 16.22 -38.84 1.97
C GLU A 28 17.55 -39.14 1.27
N ASP A 29 18.06 -38.19 0.48
CA ASP A 29 19.36 -38.38 -0.22
C ASP A 29 20.54 -38.26 0.75
N LYS A 30 21.15 -39.38 1.06
CA LYS A 30 22.31 -39.48 1.99
C LYS A 30 23.49 -38.61 1.59
N MET A 31 23.74 -38.44 0.29
CA MET A 31 24.84 -37.65 -0.23
C MET A 31 24.59 -36.16 -0.04
N ILE A 32 23.39 -35.70 -0.33
CA ILE A 32 22.94 -34.30 -0.16
C ILE A 32 22.97 -33.95 1.33
N ARG A 33 22.39 -34.79 2.17
CA ARG A 33 22.40 -34.63 3.63
C ARG A 33 23.80 -34.53 4.23
N ALA A 34 24.70 -35.40 3.80
CA ALA A 34 26.11 -35.39 4.27
C ALA A 34 26.84 -34.10 3.86
N LYS A 35 26.65 -33.64 2.61
CA LYS A 35 27.24 -32.39 2.12
C LYS A 35 26.68 -31.17 2.85
N ALA A 36 25.36 -31.12 3.09
CA ALA A 36 24.74 -30.04 3.83
C ALA A 36 25.27 -29.94 5.27
N LYS A 37 25.37 -31.07 6.00
CA LYS A 37 25.95 -31.11 7.35
C LYS A 37 27.41 -30.68 7.39
N ALA A 38 28.22 -31.13 6.43
CA ALA A 38 29.61 -30.73 6.34
C ALA A 38 29.79 -29.24 6.08
N MET A 39 28.88 -28.65 5.29
CA MET A 39 28.90 -27.24 4.96
C MET A 39 28.43 -26.37 6.15
N ILE A 40 27.40 -26.80 6.88
CA ILE A 40 26.94 -26.14 8.13
C ILE A 40 28.11 -26.04 9.14
N VAL A 41 28.88 -27.12 9.32
CA VAL A 41 30.03 -27.12 10.23
C VAL A 41 31.13 -26.17 9.73
N LYS A 42 31.39 -26.10 8.43
CA LYS A 42 32.38 -25.19 7.85
C LYS A 42 32.01 -23.74 8.00
N VAL A 43 30.74 -23.39 7.76
CA VAL A 43 30.20 -22.02 7.96
C VAL A 43 30.24 -21.66 9.43
N GLY A 44 29.80 -22.53 10.32
CA GLY A 44 29.84 -22.31 11.77
C GLY A 44 31.26 -22.14 12.34
N LYS A 45 32.29 -22.66 11.68
CA LYS A 45 33.72 -22.48 12.02
C LYS A 45 34.36 -21.29 11.29
N GLY A 46 33.65 -20.55 10.49
CA GLY A 46 34.16 -19.42 9.71
C GLY A 46 35.09 -19.81 8.56
N THR A 47 35.12 -21.10 8.17
CA THR A 47 35.99 -21.65 7.09
C THR A 47 35.29 -21.71 5.72
N ALA A 48 34.03 -21.34 5.65
CA ALA A 48 33.24 -21.18 4.41
C ALA A 48 32.24 -20.07 4.56
N GLU A 49 31.92 -19.40 3.45
CA GLU A 49 30.84 -18.41 3.42
C GLU A 49 29.45 -19.09 3.39
N ARG A 50 28.47 -18.45 3.98
CA ARG A 50 27.08 -18.91 3.92
C ARG A 50 26.62 -18.88 2.44
N PRO A 51 26.10 -19.98 1.89
CA PRO A 51 25.61 -19.98 0.53
C PRO A 51 24.48 -18.95 0.37
N PRO A 52 24.44 -18.22 -0.76
CA PRO A 52 23.38 -17.27 -1.02
C PRO A 52 22.03 -18.01 -0.96
N MET A 53 21.04 -17.39 -0.31
CA MET A 53 19.67 -17.89 -0.37
C MET A 53 19.26 -17.94 -1.84
N PRO A 54 18.62 -19.01 -2.30
CA PRO A 54 18.04 -18.99 -3.63
C PRO A 54 17.08 -17.82 -3.69
N VAL A 55 17.43 -16.81 -4.49
CA VAL A 55 16.50 -15.72 -4.82
C VAL A 55 15.37 -16.42 -5.55
N THR A 56 14.24 -16.55 -4.90
CA THR A 56 12.99 -16.84 -5.59
C THR A 56 12.71 -15.64 -6.48
N THR A 57 13.31 -15.64 -7.68
CA THR A 57 12.74 -14.88 -8.77
C THR A 57 11.34 -15.44 -8.92
N ALA A 58 10.36 -14.68 -8.46
CA ALA A 58 8.98 -14.87 -8.84
C ALA A 58 8.94 -14.67 -10.35
N VAL A 59 9.22 -15.75 -11.08
CA VAL A 59 8.86 -15.86 -12.48
C VAL A 59 7.34 -15.97 -12.45
N ASN A 60 6.68 -14.96 -13.00
CA ASN A 60 5.28 -14.99 -13.35
C ASN A 60 5.06 -16.06 -14.41
N ASP A 61 5.03 -17.32 -13.98
CA ASP A 61 4.50 -18.45 -14.75
C ASP A 61 4.28 -19.61 -13.77
N ALA A 62 3.28 -19.43 -12.95
CA ALA A 62 2.58 -20.53 -12.33
C ALA A 62 1.11 -20.10 -12.31
N SER A 63 0.33 -20.73 -13.18
CA SER A 63 -1.06 -21.00 -12.87
C SER A 63 -1.10 -21.71 -11.51
N SER A 64 -0.97 -20.95 -10.44
CA SER A 64 -1.32 -21.43 -9.13
C SER A 64 -2.81 -21.22 -9.02
N ASP A 65 -3.56 -22.33 -8.90
CA ASP A 65 -4.86 -22.38 -8.31
C ASP A 65 -4.77 -21.87 -6.85
N VAL A 66 -4.55 -20.57 -6.69
CA VAL A 66 -5.03 -19.84 -5.55
C VAL A 66 -6.52 -19.66 -5.87
N PRO A 67 -7.44 -20.20 -5.08
CA PRO A 67 -8.83 -19.83 -5.26
C PRO A 67 -8.86 -18.31 -5.11
N GLU A 68 -9.00 -17.60 -6.23
CA GLU A 68 -9.44 -16.22 -6.20
C GLU A 68 -10.77 -16.29 -5.45
N ASP A 69 -10.77 -15.75 -4.24
CA ASP A 69 -12.02 -15.55 -3.52
C ASP A 69 -12.79 -14.44 -4.27
N SER A 70 -13.36 -14.85 -5.42
CA SER A 70 -14.20 -13.99 -6.24
C SER A 70 -15.43 -13.51 -5.47
N SER A 71 -15.77 -14.20 -4.37
CA SER A 71 -16.89 -13.84 -3.51
C SER A 71 -16.68 -12.52 -2.79
N SER A 72 -15.46 -12.21 -2.36
CA SER A 72 -15.15 -10.95 -1.67
C SER A 72 -15.21 -9.74 -2.61
N ILE A 73 -14.80 -9.90 -3.87
CA ILE A 73 -14.85 -8.84 -4.89
C ILE A 73 -16.29 -8.57 -5.32
N GLU A 74 -17.11 -9.60 -5.48
CA GLU A 74 -18.52 -9.46 -5.86
C GLU A 74 -19.35 -8.84 -4.72
N ILE A 75 -19.12 -9.25 -3.48
CA ILE A 75 -19.78 -8.65 -2.29
C ILE A 75 -19.46 -7.17 -2.20
N ASN A 76 -18.20 -6.76 -2.43
CA ASN A 76 -17.81 -5.35 -2.38
C ASN A 76 -18.45 -4.52 -3.52
N LYS A 77 -18.61 -5.08 -4.72
CA LYS A 77 -19.29 -4.37 -5.83
C LYS A 77 -20.77 -4.13 -5.53
N ASP A 78 -21.46 -5.12 -4.99
CA ASP A 78 -22.88 -4.99 -4.60
C ASP A 78 -23.05 -3.97 -3.47
N VAL A 79 -22.15 -3.96 -2.49
CA VAL A 79 -22.17 -2.99 -1.39
C VAL A 79 -21.89 -1.58 -1.92
N ASN A 80 -20.87 -1.40 -2.77
CA ASN A 80 -20.55 -0.11 -3.38
C ASN A 80 -21.73 0.45 -4.17
N GLN A 81 -22.41 -0.38 -4.96
CA GLN A 81 -23.57 0.06 -5.73
C GLN A 81 -24.74 0.48 -4.82
N LYS A 82 -25.05 -0.30 -3.80
CA LYS A 82 -26.11 0.04 -2.82
C LYS A 82 -25.79 1.34 -2.09
N VAL A 83 -24.55 1.50 -1.64
CA VAL A 83 -24.13 2.74 -0.93
C VAL A 83 -24.16 3.92 -1.89
N LYS A 84 -23.75 3.76 -3.15
CA LYS A 84 -23.81 4.80 -4.18
C LYS A 84 -25.27 5.25 -4.41
N ASP A 85 -26.21 4.30 -4.55
CA ASP A 85 -27.63 4.61 -4.75
C ASP A 85 -28.22 5.35 -3.54
N MET A 86 -27.81 4.97 -2.32
CA MET A 86 -28.22 5.65 -1.08
C MET A 86 -27.66 7.07 -1.00
N ILE A 87 -26.37 7.26 -1.35
CA ILE A 87 -25.77 8.59 -1.41
C ILE A 87 -26.48 9.47 -2.43
N GLU A 88 -26.76 8.96 -3.62
CA GLU A 88 -27.42 9.73 -4.67
C GLU A 88 -28.84 10.12 -4.30
N LYS A 89 -29.54 9.28 -3.53
CA LYS A 89 -30.87 9.56 -3.00
C LYS A 89 -30.87 10.68 -1.94
N GLU A 90 -29.88 10.66 -1.03
CA GLU A 90 -29.78 11.64 0.07
C GLU A 90 -29.10 12.95 -0.38
N PHE A 91 -28.10 12.83 -1.26
CA PHE A 91 -27.31 13.95 -1.78
C PHE A 91 -27.32 13.96 -3.32
N PRO A 92 -28.42 14.38 -3.95
CA PRO A 92 -28.54 14.33 -5.41
C PRO A 92 -27.43 15.12 -6.12
N GLY A 93 -26.85 14.52 -7.17
CA GLY A 93 -25.77 15.10 -7.97
C GLY A 93 -24.43 15.17 -7.26
N SER A 94 -24.21 14.38 -6.22
CA SER A 94 -22.92 14.30 -5.52
C SER A 94 -21.99 13.25 -6.08
N THR A 95 -22.53 12.27 -6.80
CA THR A 95 -21.76 11.19 -7.42
C THR A 95 -21.37 11.52 -8.85
N THR A 96 -20.18 11.08 -9.26
CA THR A 96 -19.73 11.08 -10.65
C THR A 96 -19.65 9.66 -11.17
N GLU A 97 -19.57 9.49 -12.49
CA GLU A 97 -19.46 8.17 -13.10
C GLU A 97 -18.12 7.51 -12.72
N GLY A 98 -18.19 6.31 -12.16
CA GLY A 98 -17.05 5.47 -11.80
C GLY A 98 -17.45 4.00 -11.84
N GLU A 99 -16.62 3.14 -12.44
CA GLU A 99 -17.02 1.75 -12.75
C GLU A 99 -17.04 0.81 -11.53
N SER A 100 -16.17 0.98 -10.54
CA SER A 100 -16.02 0.04 -9.42
C SER A 100 -15.92 0.69 -8.04
N CYS A 101 -15.89 2.00 -7.97
CA CYS A 101 -15.75 2.79 -6.75
C CYS A 101 -16.80 3.90 -6.67
N ILE A 102 -16.95 4.49 -5.51
CA ILE A 102 -17.85 5.63 -5.30
C ILE A 102 -17.05 6.90 -5.56
N GLN A 103 -17.26 7.51 -6.72
CA GLN A 103 -16.63 8.79 -7.05
C GLN A 103 -17.52 9.95 -6.60
N LEU A 104 -16.96 10.88 -5.82
CA LEU A 104 -17.70 12.00 -5.24
C LEU A 104 -17.09 13.35 -5.61
N HIS A 105 -17.97 14.36 -5.65
CA HIS A 105 -17.54 15.75 -5.74
C HIS A 105 -16.95 16.24 -4.40
N PRO A 106 -15.79 16.94 -4.41
CA PRO A 106 -15.10 17.35 -3.19
C PRO A 106 -15.97 18.24 -2.29
N GLN A 107 -16.83 19.08 -2.86
CA GLN A 107 -17.61 20.09 -2.12
C GLN A 107 -18.56 19.48 -1.07
N LYS A 108 -19.11 18.29 -1.33
CA LYS A 108 -20.06 17.62 -0.44
C LYS A 108 -19.42 16.53 0.41
N TRP A 109 -18.12 16.32 0.28
CA TRP A 109 -17.43 15.21 0.92
C TRP A 109 -17.60 15.17 2.44
N PHE A 110 -17.44 16.29 3.13
CA PHE A 110 -17.58 16.34 4.58
C PHE A 110 -18.98 15.94 5.07
N GLU A 111 -20.03 16.41 4.40
CA GLU A 111 -21.41 16.08 4.75
C GLU A 111 -21.69 14.60 4.52
N ILE A 112 -21.29 14.07 3.35
CA ILE A 112 -21.45 12.66 3.01
C ILE A 112 -20.66 11.77 3.96
N ALA A 113 -19.42 12.12 4.30
CA ALA A 113 -18.58 11.37 5.23
C ALA A 113 -19.20 11.32 6.63
N SER A 114 -19.75 12.45 7.11
CA SER A 114 -20.48 12.50 8.39
C SER A 114 -21.71 11.61 8.38
N TRP A 115 -22.46 11.64 7.29
CA TRP A 115 -23.64 10.80 7.11
C TRP A 115 -23.28 9.32 7.02
N LEU A 116 -22.26 8.93 6.23
CA LEU A 116 -21.78 7.55 6.12
C LEU A 116 -21.39 6.94 7.48
N LYS A 117 -20.84 7.76 8.37
CA LYS A 117 -20.49 7.32 9.72
C LYS A 117 -21.69 7.13 10.63
N THR A 118 -22.72 7.97 10.50
CA THR A 118 -23.84 8.03 11.46
C THR A 118 -25.07 7.27 11.01
N GLU A 119 -25.22 6.98 9.71
CA GLU A 119 -26.36 6.27 9.17
C GLU A 119 -26.42 4.84 9.73
N GLU A 120 -27.51 4.48 10.40
CA GLU A 120 -27.66 3.21 11.13
C GLU A 120 -27.53 1.97 10.23
N SER A 121 -27.90 2.09 8.96
CA SER A 121 -27.83 1.00 7.99
C SER A 121 -26.43 0.79 7.40
N LEU A 122 -25.51 1.74 7.61
CA LEU A 122 -24.16 1.73 7.03
C LEU A 122 -23.07 1.68 8.09
N LEU A 123 -23.05 2.63 9.02
CA LEU A 123 -22.12 2.76 10.14
C LEU A 123 -20.65 2.56 9.74
N PHE A 124 -20.16 3.36 8.78
CA PHE A 124 -18.74 3.36 8.43
C PHE A 124 -17.92 4.07 9.52
N ASP A 125 -17.73 3.38 10.63
CA ASP A 125 -17.07 3.89 11.84
C ASP A 125 -15.54 3.91 11.73
N SER A 126 -14.96 3.16 10.79
CA SER A 126 -13.51 3.02 10.64
C SER A 126 -13.02 3.48 9.26
N LEU A 127 -12.11 4.46 9.25
CA LEU A 127 -11.28 4.80 8.09
C LEU A 127 -10.01 3.93 8.15
N GLN A 128 -9.90 2.96 7.24
CA GLN A 128 -8.77 2.02 7.21
C GLN A 128 -7.53 2.63 6.57
N CYS A 129 -7.74 3.38 5.50
CA CYS A 129 -6.67 4.03 4.76
C CYS A 129 -7.21 5.27 4.05
N GLN A 130 -6.37 6.30 3.95
CA GLN A 130 -6.54 7.40 3.02
C GLN A 130 -5.21 7.62 2.32
N MET A 131 -5.23 7.77 1.00
CA MET A 131 -4.03 8.01 0.20
C MET A 131 -4.32 9.00 -0.92
N GLY A 132 -3.30 9.73 -1.31
CA GLY A 132 -3.32 10.56 -2.50
C GLY A 132 -2.64 9.87 -3.68
N ILE A 133 -3.09 10.15 -4.89
CA ILE A 133 -2.52 9.62 -6.13
C ILE A 133 -2.50 10.74 -7.18
N ASP A 134 -1.39 10.85 -7.89
CA ASP A 134 -1.34 11.66 -9.11
C ASP A 134 -1.77 10.78 -10.29
N ILE A 135 -3.00 11.00 -10.77
CA ILE A 135 -3.55 10.24 -11.90
C ILE A 135 -3.10 10.78 -13.27
N GLY A 136 -2.40 11.91 -13.29
CA GLY A 136 -2.02 12.61 -14.51
C GLY A 136 -3.12 13.54 -15.02
N GLU A 137 -2.99 14.06 -16.24
CA GLU A 137 -3.98 14.96 -16.87
C GLU A 137 -4.41 16.14 -16.00
N ASP A 138 -3.43 16.70 -15.24
CA ASP A 138 -3.63 17.79 -14.30
C ASP A 138 -4.59 17.48 -13.13
N ASN A 139 -4.82 16.21 -12.83
CA ASN A 139 -5.68 15.79 -11.73
C ASN A 139 -4.94 15.01 -10.66
N LEU A 140 -5.32 15.29 -9.42
CA LEU A 140 -4.96 14.52 -8.24
C LEU A 140 -6.21 13.83 -7.69
N GLU A 141 -6.03 12.66 -7.10
CA GLU A 141 -7.12 11.89 -6.52
C GLU A 141 -6.81 11.53 -5.07
N SER A 142 -7.77 11.70 -4.19
CA SER A 142 -7.72 11.17 -2.83
C SER A 142 -8.67 9.99 -2.70
N ARG A 143 -8.17 8.87 -2.19
CA ARG A 143 -8.92 7.63 -1.97
C ARG A 143 -9.09 7.37 -0.49
N TYR A 144 -10.29 6.95 -0.12
CA TYR A 144 -10.68 6.64 1.25
C TYR A 144 -11.25 5.23 1.29
N ASN A 145 -10.62 4.36 2.06
CA ASN A 145 -11.11 3.01 2.33
C ASN A 145 -11.84 3.00 3.67
N LEU A 146 -13.15 2.88 3.61
CA LEU A 146 -14.03 2.88 4.78
C LEU A 146 -14.49 1.47 5.12
N HIS A 147 -14.57 1.18 6.40
CA HIS A 147 -15.02 -0.09 6.92
C HIS A 147 -16.10 0.11 7.99
N SER A 148 -17.12 -0.70 7.95
CA SER A 148 -18.12 -0.81 9.01
C SER A 148 -17.81 -2.02 9.88
N MET A 149 -17.40 -1.80 11.12
CA MET A 149 -17.09 -2.90 12.07
C MET A 149 -18.34 -3.70 12.45
N LYS A 150 -19.52 -3.08 12.38
CA LYS A 150 -20.77 -3.73 12.71
C LYS A 150 -21.25 -4.68 11.62
N TYR A 151 -21.13 -4.27 10.36
CA TYR A 151 -21.68 -5.01 9.22
C TYR A 151 -20.62 -5.74 8.41
N ASP A 152 -19.33 -5.57 8.77
CA ASP A 152 -18.18 -6.18 8.11
C ASP A 152 -18.16 -5.98 6.59
N HIS A 153 -18.43 -4.74 6.17
CA HIS A 153 -18.36 -4.37 4.77
C HIS A 153 -17.42 -3.19 4.53
N TYR A 154 -16.86 -3.16 3.33
CA TYR A 154 -15.86 -2.18 2.90
C TYR A 154 -16.36 -1.41 1.68
N ILE A 155 -16.03 -0.12 1.62
CA ILE A 155 -16.22 0.68 0.42
C ILE A 155 -14.95 1.50 0.13
N GLU A 156 -14.76 1.84 -1.15
CA GLU A 156 -13.76 2.80 -1.59
C GLU A 156 -14.45 4.04 -2.14
N VAL A 157 -14.12 5.19 -1.55
CA VAL A 157 -14.54 6.51 -2.01
C VAL A 157 -13.36 7.20 -2.65
N ARG A 158 -13.58 7.79 -3.83
CA ARG A 158 -12.59 8.57 -4.57
C ARG A 158 -13.04 10.00 -4.77
N ILE A 159 -12.11 10.92 -4.63
CA ILE A 159 -12.34 12.34 -4.84
C ILE A 159 -11.24 12.87 -5.74
N THR A 160 -11.63 13.32 -6.93
CA THR A 160 -10.70 13.91 -7.89
C THR A 160 -10.75 15.43 -7.78
N VAL A 161 -9.58 16.05 -7.78
CA VAL A 161 -9.40 17.51 -7.75
C VAL A 161 -8.35 17.94 -8.78
N ASN A 162 -8.48 19.18 -9.26
CA ASN A 162 -7.51 19.72 -10.19
C ASN A 162 -6.19 20.04 -9.49
N ARG A 163 -5.06 19.74 -10.12
CA ARG A 163 -3.70 19.97 -9.59
C ARG A 163 -3.42 21.45 -9.30
N SER A 164 -4.06 22.37 -10.03
CA SER A 164 -3.86 23.81 -9.85
C SER A 164 -4.53 24.36 -8.59
N ASP A 165 -5.62 23.74 -8.12
CA ASP A 165 -6.32 24.10 -6.87
C ASP A 165 -6.81 22.82 -6.17
N PRO A 166 -5.88 22.01 -5.61
CA PRO A 166 -6.20 20.68 -5.07
C PRO A 166 -6.76 20.76 -3.65
N LYS A 167 -8.01 21.18 -3.51
CA LYS A 167 -8.67 21.36 -2.22
C LYS A 167 -9.75 20.31 -1.96
N ILE A 168 -9.68 19.66 -0.81
CA ILE A 168 -10.65 18.68 -0.33
C ILE A 168 -11.02 19.03 1.11
N PRO A 169 -12.29 19.00 1.50
CA PRO A 169 -12.67 19.15 2.92
C PRO A 169 -12.04 18.05 3.77
N SER A 170 -11.42 18.44 4.89
CA SER A 170 -10.83 17.50 5.85
C SER A 170 -11.92 16.68 6.58
N VAL A 171 -11.65 15.41 6.79
CA VAL A 171 -12.49 14.50 7.58
C VAL A 171 -11.85 14.07 8.91
N GLU A 172 -10.80 14.76 9.35
CA GLU A 172 -10.11 14.48 10.62
C GLU A 172 -11.03 14.59 11.86
N GLN A 173 -12.05 15.42 11.78
CA GLN A 173 -13.04 15.55 12.84
C GLN A 173 -14.02 14.38 12.87
N ILE A 174 -14.20 13.69 11.73
CA ILE A 174 -15.06 12.52 11.60
C ILE A 174 -14.27 11.27 12.01
N TRP A 175 -13.12 11.04 11.40
CA TRP A 175 -12.21 9.94 11.72
C TRP A 175 -10.84 10.49 12.13
N ARG A 176 -10.50 10.35 13.40
CA ARG A 176 -9.25 10.92 13.96
C ARG A 176 -7.98 10.43 13.27
N ILE A 177 -7.98 9.24 12.71
CA ILE A 177 -6.85 8.70 11.96
C ILE A 177 -6.56 9.48 10.68
N ALA A 178 -7.56 10.16 10.11
CA ALA A 178 -7.40 10.98 8.92
C ALA A 178 -6.40 12.12 9.11
N ASP A 179 -6.23 12.62 10.34
CA ASP A 179 -5.21 13.64 10.68
C ASP A 179 -3.84 13.31 10.07
N TRP A 180 -3.36 12.08 10.28
CA TRP A 180 -2.05 11.65 9.79
C TRP A 180 -2.04 11.38 8.29
N PHE A 181 -3.05 10.74 7.76
CA PHE A 181 -3.15 10.42 6.34
C PHE A 181 -3.29 11.69 5.48
N GLU A 182 -4.08 12.65 5.92
CA GLU A 182 -4.27 13.92 5.22
C GLU A 182 -2.97 14.75 5.22
N ARG A 183 -2.23 14.76 6.32
CA ARG A 183 -0.91 15.40 6.41
C ARG A 183 0.12 14.73 5.50
N GLU A 184 0.15 13.39 5.45
CA GLU A 184 1.03 12.66 4.52
C GLU A 184 0.69 12.99 3.07
N THR A 185 -0.58 12.95 2.72
CA THR A 185 -1.06 13.28 1.37
C THR A 185 -0.76 14.74 1.00
N TYR A 186 -0.93 15.65 1.93
CA TYR A 186 -0.51 17.05 1.76
C TYR A 186 0.99 17.15 1.54
N ASP A 187 1.80 16.49 2.37
CA ASP A 187 3.24 16.55 2.30
C ASP A 187 3.82 16.02 0.98
N MET A 188 3.24 14.93 0.46
CA MET A 188 3.74 14.26 -0.75
C MET A 188 3.16 14.81 -2.05
N LEU A 189 1.91 15.24 -2.07
CA LEU A 189 1.16 15.62 -3.28
C LEU A 189 0.64 17.05 -3.27
N GLY A 190 0.62 17.71 -2.11
CA GLY A 190 0.10 19.07 -1.97
C GLY A 190 -1.40 19.18 -2.11
N ILE A 191 -2.16 18.15 -1.74
CA ILE A 191 -3.62 18.25 -1.60
C ILE A 191 -3.89 18.99 -0.29
N GLU A 192 -4.58 20.13 -0.39
CA GLU A 192 -4.93 20.96 0.76
C GLU A 192 -6.25 20.49 1.38
N PHE A 193 -6.19 20.00 2.63
CA PHE A 193 -7.36 19.55 3.37
C PHE A 193 -7.97 20.69 4.17
N ILE A 194 -9.06 21.25 3.62
CA ILE A 194 -9.71 22.44 4.19
C ILE A 194 -10.40 22.12 5.51
N GLY A 195 -10.08 22.87 6.54
CA GLY A 195 -10.63 22.67 7.89
C GLY A 195 -9.84 21.69 8.75
N HIS A 196 -8.70 21.15 8.24
CA HIS A 196 -7.75 20.41 9.04
C HIS A 196 -7.12 21.33 10.09
N ARG A 197 -7.06 20.89 11.35
CA ARG A 197 -6.59 21.73 12.48
C ARG A 197 -5.09 22.05 12.48
N ASP A 198 -4.26 21.18 11.88
CA ASP A 198 -2.78 21.30 11.91
C ASP A 198 -2.18 20.70 10.64
N LEU A 199 -2.53 21.27 9.47
CA LEU A 199 -2.05 20.81 8.18
C LEU A 199 -0.63 21.31 7.95
N ARG A 200 0.35 20.47 8.26
CA ARG A 200 1.78 20.71 8.04
C ARG A 200 2.49 19.45 7.58
N ARG A 201 3.66 19.59 7.01
CA ARG A 201 4.49 18.45 6.59
C ARG A 201 4.81 17.53 7.77
N ILE A 202 4.97 16.22 7.50
CA ILE A 202 5.31 15.20 8.52
C ILE A 202 6.48 14.30 8.11
N LEU A 203 6.76 14.16 6.81
CA LEU A 203 7.82 13.32 6.28
C LEU A 203 9.00 14.15 5.80
N LEU A 204 8.73 15.29 5.19
CA LEU A 204 9.74 16.21 4.68
C LEU A 204 9.93 17.38 5.65
N PRO A 205 11.10 18.05 5.60
CA PRO A 205 11.32 19.33 6.29
C PRO A 205 10.30 20.40 5.84
N ASP A 206 9.97 21.32 6.76
CA ASP A 206 8.97 22.37 6.50
C ASP A 206 9.35 23.28 5.31
N ASP A 207 10.62 23.45 5.05
CA ASP A 207 11.20 24.28 3.98
C ASP A 207 11.51 23.48 2.69
N TRP A 208 11.07 22.24 2.59
CA TRP A 208 11.23 21.45 1.37
C TRP A 208 10.41 22.03 0.23
N GLU A 209 11.04 22.20 -0.93
CA GLU A 209 10.38 22.73 -2.12
C GLU A 209 9.72 21.62 -2.96
N GLY A 210 8.45 21.82 -3.30
CA GLY A 210 7.68 20.94 -4.17
C GLY A 210 7.03 19.73 -3.45
N TRP A 211 6.52 18.81 -4.27
CA TRP A 211 5.69 17.68 -3.89
C TRP A 211 6.22 16.40 -4.53
N PRO A 212 7.00 15.57 -3.82
CA PRO A 212 7.80 14.50 -4.41
C PRO A 212 7.03 13.39 -5.13
N LEU A 213 5.76 13.16 -4.78
CA LEU A 213 4.95 12.14 -5.43
C LEU A 213 4.14 12.65 -6.64
N ARG A 214 4.27 13.93 -6.99
CA ARG A 214 3.70 14.41 -8.26
C ARG A 214 4.55 13.95 -9.43
N LYS A 215 3.91 13.58 -10.53
CA LYS A 215 4.59 13.14 -11.76
C LYS A 215 5.44 14.22 -12.44
N ASP A 216 5.11 15.47 -12.18
CA ASP A 216 5.83 16.65 -12.69
C ASP A 216 6.92 17.17 -11.73
N TYR A 217 7.12 16.50 -10.59
CA TYR A 217 8.13 16.90 -9.61
C TYR A 217 9.54 16.76 -10.17
N GLN A 218 10.34 17.81 -9.95
CA GLN A 218 11.78 17.83 -10.26
C GLN A 218 12.56 17.88 -8.95
N GLU A 219 13.43 16.90 -8.77
CA GLU A 219 14.28 16.84 -7.59
C GLU A 219 15.22 18.06 -7.52
N GLN A 220 15.36 18.64 -6.33
CA GLN A 220 16.31 19.67 -6.04
C GLN A 220 17.75 19.13 -6.22
N GLU A 221 18.64 19.94 -6.81
CA GLU A 221 20.05 19.55 -6.93
C GLU A 221 20.80 19.65 -5.59
N THR A 222 20.40 20.60 -4.77
CA THR A 222 21.02 20.84 -3.45
C THR A 222 19.95 21.19 -2.42
N TYR A 223 20.17 20.75 -1.19
CA TYR A 223 19.38 21.11 -0.02
C TYR A 223 20.32 21.59 1.08
N HIS A 224 20.17 22.84 1.55
CA HIS A 224 21.06 23.48 2.53
C HIS A 224 22.57 23.38 2.17
N GLY A 225 22.90 23.45 0.88
CA GLY A 225 24.28 23.33 0.40
C GLY A 225 24.80 21.89 0.31
N ILE A 226 24.00 20.90 0.63
CA ILE A 226 24.30 19.49 0.48
C ILE A 226 23.71 18.99 -0.84
N VAL A 227 24.52 18.31 -1.65
CA VAL A 227 24.05 17.73 -2.92
C VAL A 227 23.07 16.61 -2.61
N VAL A 228 21.86 16.71 -3.18
CA VAL A 228 20.86 15.63 -3.12
C VAL A 228 21.28 14.54 -4.11
N PRO A 229 21.63 13.34 -3.65
CA PRO A 229 22.06 12.27 -4.55
C PRO A 229 20.87 11.82 -5.40
N LYS A 230 21.00 11.92 -6.72
CA LYS A 230 20.01 11.32 -7.62
C LYS A 230 20.12 9.80 -7.50
N VAL A 231 18.98 9.14 -7.29
CA VAL A 231 18.93 7.68 -7.29
C VAL A 231 19.39 7.21 -8.66
N LYS A 232 20.51 6.48 -8.73
CA LYS A 232 20.93 5.85 -9.97
C LYS A 232 19.89 4.80 -10.35
N GLU A 233 19.38 4.88 -11.56
CA GLU A 233 18.52 3.85 -12.12
C GLU A 233 19.35 2.56 -12.22
N GLY A 234 18.95 1.57 -11.43
CA GLY A 234 19.55 0.25 -11.41
C GLY A 234 20.50 0.00 -10.23
N TRP A 235 20.35 -1.16 -9.63
CA TRP A 235 21.34 -1.73 -8.75
C TRP A 235 22.46 -2.30 -9.64
N GLU A 236 23.55 -1.56 -9.83
CA GLU A 236 24.80 -2.11 -10.36
C GLU A 236 25.61 -2.76 -9.24
#